data_d18494f8f9f12c6c661c0b37416bf2b8
#
_entry.id   d18494f8f9f12c6c661c0b37416bf2b8
#
_cell.length_a   1.000
_cell.length_b   1.000
_cell.length_c   1.000
_cell.angle_alpha   90.00
_cell.angle_beta   90.00
_cell.angle_gamma   90.00
#
_symmetry.space_group_name_H-M   'P 1'
#
loop_
_entity.id
_entity.type
_entity.pdbx_description
1 polymer ?
#
loop_
_entity_poly.entity_id
_entity_poly.type
_entity_poly.pdbx_seq_one_letter_code
_entity_poly.pdbx_strand_id
1 'polypeptide(L)'
;MSILINKDSKILVQGFTGTEGTFHATQMIEYGTNVVGGVTPGKGGSTHLEKPVFNTVADCVTATNADVSIIFVPPAFAADAIMEAAAAGIKLVVCITEGIPVQDMVKVKNYLQGKMTRLVGPNCPGVITAGECKVGIMPGFVFLKGRIGIVSKSGTLTYEAADQVAKAGLGISTAVGIGGDPIIGTTTKEAIELFMNDDATDALVMIGEIGGGMEAEAANWIKANGNKKPVVGFIAGQTAPPGRRMGHAGAIVGGADDTAAAKMKIMRECGIHVVSSPADIGKKMAELLNPNPPTGGALVSDNLVNTL
;
A
#
# COMPACT_ATOMS: atom_id res chain seq x y z
N MET A 1 -12.91 -11.13 -5.30
CA MET A 1 -11.59 -11.49 -4.71
C MET A 1 -10.83 -10.20 -4.60
N SER A 2 -10.00 -10.01 -3.60
CA SER A 2 -9.14 -8.84 -3.44
C SER A 2 -7.70 -9.21 -3.82
N ILE A 3 -6.88 -8.23 -4.13
CA ILE A 3 -5.46 -8.48 -4.38
C ILE A 3 -4.69 -8.58 -3.05
N LEU A 4 -3.64 -9.39 -3.02
CA LEU A 4 -2.64 -9.57 -1.95
C LEU A 4 -3.18 -10.16 -0.64
N ILE A 5 -4.22 -9.59 -0.04
CA ILE A 5 -4.78 -10.01 1.26
C ILE A 5 -6.31 -10.04 1.24
N ASN A 6 -6.89 -10.90 2.05
CA ASN A 6 -8.35 -11.01 2.25
C ASN A 6 -8.66 -11.48 3.69
N LYS A 7 -9.94 -11.73 3.99
CA LYS A 7 -10.40 -12.19 5.31
C LYS A 7 -9.79 -13.53 5.76
N ASP A 8 -9.31 -14.35 4.83
CA ASP A 8 -8.75 -15.68 5.12
C ASP A 8 -7.23 -15.66 5.28
N SER A 9 -6.57 -14.52 5.00
CA SER A 9 -5.13 -14.34 5.20
C SER A 9 -4.75 -14.50 6.66
N LYS A 10 -3.67 -15.26 6.92
CA LYS A 10 -3.16 -15.54 8.26
C LYS A 10 -1.88 -14.73 8.50
N ILE A 11 -1.96 -13.74 9.38
CA ILE A 11 -0.91 -12.76 9.58
C ILE A 11 -0.04 -13.11 10.80
N LEU A 12 1.27 -13.18 10.61
CA LEU A 12 2.24 -13.13 11.69
C LEU A 12 2.89 -11.74 11.77
N VAL A 13 3.24 -11.31 12.98
CA VAL A 13 3.85 -10.00 13.25
C VAL A 13 5.28 -10.19 13.74
N GLN A 14 6.27 -9.68 13.00
CA GLN A 14 7.67 -9.62 13.45
C GLN A 14 7.90 -8.32 14.24
N GLY A 15 8.58 -8.43 15.37
CA GLY A 15 8.67 -7.35 16.36
C GLY A 15 7.41 -7.25 17.24
N PHE A 16 6.67 -8.34 17.39
CA PHE A 16 5.33 -8.41 17.97
C PHE A 16 5.20 -7.81 19.35
N THR A 17 6.18 -8.03 20.23
CA THR A 17 6.15 -7.53 21.61
C THR A 17 6.82 -6.16 21.80
N GLY A 18 7.27 -5.53 20.71
CA GLY A 18 7.74 -4.15 20.71
C GLY A 18 6.58 -3.16 20.74
N THR A 19 6.85 -1.87 21.02
CA THR A 19 5.84 -0.83 21.14
C THR A 19 5.01 -0.71 19.85
N GLU A 20 5.65 -0.55 18.69
CA GLU A 20 4.97 -0.43 17.40
C GLU A 20 4.24 -1.73 17.02
N GLY A 21 4.91 -2.88 17.21
CA GLY A 21 4.31 -4.19 16.93
C GLY A 21 3.05 -4.43 17.75
N THR A 22 3.08 -4.12 19.05
CA THR A 22 1.92 -4.23 19.94
C THR A 22 0.79 -3.33 19.52
N PHE A 23 1.08 -2.03 19.32
CA PHE A 23 0.06 -1.03 18.97
C PHE A 23 -0.64 -1.38 17.66
N HIS A 24 0.13 -1.61 16.61
CA HIS A 24 -0.45 -1.87 15.30
C HIS A 24 -1.09 -3.26 15.18
N ALA A 25 -0.57 -4.28 15.87
CA ALA A 25 -1.21 -5.58 15.94
C ALA A 25 -2.60 -5.49 16.63
N THR A 26 -2.71 -4.71 17.73
CA THR A 26 -3.99 -4.43 18.36
C THR A 26 -4.98 -3.82 17.37
N GLN A 27 -4.56 -2.78 16.65
CA GLN A 27 -5.39 -2.11 15.63
C GLN A 27 -5.76 -3.03 14.44
N MET A 28 -4.90 -3.97 14.07
CA MET A 28 -5.22 -4.99 13.05
C MET A 28 -6.26 -5.98 13.57
N ILE A 29 -6.11 -6.47 14.81
CA ILE A 29 -7.06 -7.38 15.45
C ILE A 29 -8.44 -6.71 15.61
N GLU A 30 -8.49 -5.47 16.08
CA GLU A 30 -9.73 -4.67 16.19
C GLU A 30 -10.42 -4.47 14.83
N TYR A 31 -9.65 -4.36 13.75
CA TYR A 31 -10.19 -4.28 12.38
C TYR A 31 -10.77 -5.61 11.87
N GLY A 32 -10.53 -6.71 12.57
CA GLY A 32 -10.95 -8.06 12.17
C GLY A 32 -9.89 -8.85 11.40
N THR A 33 -8.65 -8.35 11.33
CA THR A 33 -7.54 -9.07 10.71
C THR A 33 -7.18 -10.33 11.50
N ASN A 34 -7.02 -11.46 10.82
CA ASN A 34 -6.66 -12.73 11.44
C ASN A 34 -5.16 -12.79 11.78
N VAL A 35 -4.76 -12.13 12.87
CA VAL A 35 -3.41 -12.24 13.44
C VAL A 35 -3.31 -13.57 14.18
N VAL A 36 -2.47 -14.48 13.71
CA VAL A 36 -2.35 -15.85 14.23
C VAL A 36 -1.20 -16.05 15.21
N GLY A 37 -0.25 -15.12 15.27
CA GLY A 37 0.89 -15.16 16.17
C GLY A 37 1.90 -14.07 15.86
N GLY A 38 2.99 -14.05 16.60
CA GLY A 38 4.07 -13.11 16.36
C GLY A 38 5.45 -13.68 16.68
N VAL A 39 6.46 -12.99 16.19
CA VAL A 39 7.87 -13.37 16.36
C VAL A 39 8.59 -12.26 17.10
N THR A 40 9.22 -12.66 18.21
CA THR A 40 10.18 -11.85 18.98
C THR A 40 11.26 -12.79 19.51
N PRO A 41 12.47 -12.75 18.96
CA PRO A 41 13.57 -13.60 19.44
C PRO A 41 13.79 -13.49 20.95
N GLY A 42 13.96 -14.63 21.62
CA GLY A 42 14.12 -14.72 23.07
C GLY A 42 12.82 -14.68 23.89
N LYS A 43 11.65 -14.50 23.26
CA LYS A 43 10.32 -14.49 23.91
C LYS A 43 9.42 -15.64 23.47
N GLY A 44 9.93 -16.59 22.71
CA GLY A 44 9.20 -17.77 22.28
C GLY A 44 8.62 -18.56 23.44
N GLY A 45 7.41 -19.09 23.29
CA GLY A 45 6.65 -19.79 24.30
C GLY A 45 5.80 -18.89 25.21
N SER A 46 5.91 -17.56 25.09
CA SER A 46 5.03 -16.61 25.79
C SER A 46 3.75 -16.34 24.97
N THR A 47 2.81 -15.64 25.60
CA THR A 47 1.57 -15.15 24.95
C THR A 47 1.58 -13.62 24.97
N HIS A 48 1.16 -12.99 23.87
CA HIS A 48 1.00 -11.55 23.74
C HIS A 48 -0.24 -11.24 22.91
N LEU A 49 -1.09 -10.29 23.34
CA LEU A 49 -2.41 -10.02 22.73
C LEU A 49 -3.22 -11.31 22.49
N GLU A 50 -3.21 -12.22 23.44
CA GLU A 50 -3.85 -13.54 23.36
C GLU A 50 -3.37 -14.44 22.19
N LYS A 51 -2.22 -14.12 21.60
CA LYS A 51 -1.61 -14.87 20.50
C LYS A 51 -0.25 -15.43 20.93
N PRO A 52 0.15 -16.60 20.40
CA PRO A 52 1.44 -17.21 20.70
C PRO A 52 2.59 -16.37 20.14
N VAL A 53 3.69 -16.32 20.90
CA VAL A 53 4.95 -15.70 20.49
C VAL A 53 5.97 -16.78 20.20
N PHE A 54 6.70 -16.62 19.10
CA PHE A 54 7.72 -17.54 18.61
C PHE A 54 9.09 -16.86 18.56
N ASN A 55 10.15 -17.66 18.55
CA ASN A 55 11.51 -17.14 18.37
C ASN A 55 11.86 -16.94 16.90
N THR A 56 11.28 -17.72 15.99
CA THR A 56 11.55 -17.69 14.56
C THR A 56 10.26 -17.66 13.73
N VAL A 57 10.37 -17.13 12.50
CA VAL A 57 9.25 -17.16 11.54
C VAL A 57 8.90 -18.61 11.16
N ALA A 58 9.89 -19.48 11.01
CA ALA A 58 9.68 -20.89 10.66
C ALA A 58 8.84 -21.62 11.71
N ASP A 59 9.11 -21.41 13.01
CA ASP A 59 8.32 -22.00 14.11
C ASP A 59 6.87 -21.48 14.06
N CYS A 60 6.70 -20.17 13.85
CA CYS A 60 5.38 -19.57 13.75
C CYS A 60 4.59 -20.13 12.56
N VAL A 61 5.19 -20.22 11.37
CA VAL A 61 4.56 -20.79 10.17
C VAL A 61 4.17 -22.25 10.41
N THR A 62 5.06 -23.05 10.99
CA THR A 62 4.78 -24.47 11.30
C THR A 62 3.59 -24.63 12.23
N ALA A 63 3.48 -23.77 13.24
CA ALA A 63 2.42 -23.88 14.26
C ALA A 63 1.07 -23.30 13.79
N THR A 64 1.08 -22.28 12.94
CA THR A 64 -0.12 -21.47 12.62
C THR A 64 -0.55 -21.52 11.15
N ASN A 65 0.31 -21.99 10.25
CA ASN A 65 0.17 -21.89 8.81
C ASN A 65 0.00 -20.41 8.35
N ALA A 66 0.74 -19.47 8.95
CA ALA A 66 0.77 -18.08 8.52
C ALA A 66 1.28 -17.98 7.08
N ASP A 67 0.65 -17.11 6.28
CA ASP A 67 1.01 -16.88 4.88
C ASP A 67 1.39 -15.43 4.57
N VAL A 68 1.16 -14.52 5.53
CA VAL A 68 1.54 -13.11 5.46
C VAL A 68 2.37 -12.74 6.68
N SER A 69 3.49 -12.03 6.47
CA SER A 69 4.31 -11.45 7.53
C SER A 69 4.29 -9.94 7.46
N ILE A 70 4.04 -9.27 8.60
CA ILE A 70 4.25 -7.83 8.74
C ILE A 70 5.43 -7.55 9.66
N ILE A 71 6.27 -6.56 9.31
CA ILE A 71 7.54 -6.26 9.95
C ILE A 71 7.52 -4.89 10.60
N PHE A 72 7.75 -4.87 11.94
CA PHE A 72 7.92 -3.68 12.78
C PHE A 72 9.26 -3.67 13.52
N VAL A 73 10.24 -4.42 13.05
CA VAL A 73 11.58 -4.46 13.68
C VAL A 73 12.40 -3.20 13.30
N PRO A 74 13.39 -2.80 14.12
CA PRO A 74 14.28 -1.69 13.80
C PRO A 74 15.01 -1.85 12.46
N PRO A 75 15.41 -0.75 11.79
CA PRO A 75 16.01 -0.77 10.45
C PRO A 75 17.21 -1.72 10.28
N ALA A 76 18.05 -1.83 11.31
CA ALA A 76 19.24 -2.70 11.28
C ALA A 76 18.90 -4.20 11.16
N PHE A 77 17.68 -4.60 11.50
CA PHE A 77 17.24 -6.00 11.49
C PHE A 77 16.17 -6.31 10.43
N ALA A 78 15.64 -5.27 9.77
CA ALA A 78 14.50 -5.43 8.89
C ALA A 78 14.82 -6.24 7.62
N ALA A 79 16.02 -6.10 7.07
CA ALA A 79 16.46 -6.88 5.92
C ALA A 79 16.53 -8.38 6.24
N ASP A 80 17.07 -8.73 7.39
CA ASP A 80 17.14 -10.12 7.86
C ASP A 80 15.72 -10.66 8.12
N ALA A 81 14.84 -9.87 8.72
CA ALA A 81 13.44 -10.23 8.95
C ALA A 81 12.67 -10.50 7.65
N ILE A 82 12.92 -9.74 6.58
CA ILE A 82 12.35 -9.99 5.25
C ILE A 82 12.86 -11.33 4.69
N MET A 83 14.18 -11.55 4.74
CA MET A 83 14.79 -12.76 4.22
C MET A 83 14.39 -14.00 5.00
N GLU A 84 14.27 -13.91 6.33
CA GLU A 84 13.77 -14.98 7.21
C GLU A 84 12.33 -15.37 6.84
N ALA A 85 11.45 -14.39 6.66
CA ALA A 85 10.08 -14.65 6.23
C ALA A 85 10.02 -15.36 4.87
N ALA A 86 10.85 -14.93 3.92
CA ALA A 86 10.94 -15.57 2.62
C ALA A 86 11.54 -16.99 2.68
N ALA A 87 12.51 -17.23 3.58
CA ALA A 87 13.07 -18.56 3.83
C ALA A 87 12.02 -19.52 4.43
N ALA A 88 11.14 -19.01 5.28
CA ALA A 88 10.05 -19.78 5.90
C ALA A 88 8.85 -20.00 4.97
N GLY A 89 8.89 -19.54 3.72
CA GLY A 89 7.84 -19.77 2.72
C GLY A 89 6.65 -18.81 2.81
N ILE A 90 6.78 -17.69 3.49
CA ILE A 90 5.76 -16.63 3.53
C ILE A 90 5.51 -16.09 2.12
N LYS A 91 4.24 -15.99 1.74
CA LYS A 91 3.83 -15.55 0.39
C LYS A 91 3.90 -14.04 0.22
N LEU A 92 3.50 -13.29 1.27
CA LEU A 92 3.51 -11.84 1.28
C LEU A 92 4.23 -11.31 2.52
N VAL A 93 5.24 -10.48 2.30
CA VAL A 93 5.92 -9.72 3.35
C VAL A 93 5.56 -8.25 3.21
N VAL A 94 5.07 -7.63 4.28
CA VAL A 94 4.81 -6.19 4.36
C VAL A 94 5.81 -5.58 5.34
N CYS A 95 6.72 -4.75 4.85
CA CYS A 95 7.74 -4.12 5.67
C CYS A 95 7.40 -2.64 5.90
N ILE A 96 7.02 -2.31 7.14
CA ILE A 96 6.67 -0.94 7.54
C ILE A 96 7.93 -0.11 7.78
N THR A 97 8.98 -0.73 8.25
CA THR A 97 10.23 -0.10 8.70
C THR A 97 10.80 0.87 7.67
N GLU A 98 11.07 2.08 8.11
CA GLU A 98 11.80 3.12 7.39
C GLU A 98 13.29 3.12 7.77
N GLY A 99 14.16 3.57 6.86
CA GLY A 99 15.57 3.78 7.14
C GLY A 99 16.44 2.53 7.01
N ILE A 100 15.98 1.51 6.31
CA ILE A 100 16.80 0.34 5.98
C ILE A 100 17.93 0.78 5.04
N PRO A 101 19.19 0.42 5.31
CA PRO A 101 20.31 0.77 4.42
C PRO A 101 20.07 0.25 3.00
N VAL A 102 20.38 1.10 2.00
CA VAL A 102 20.20 0.75 0.58
C VAL A 102 20.93 -0.55 0.22
N GLN A 103 22.15 -0.76 0.73
CA GLN A 103 22.90 -1.99 0.48
C GLN A 103 22.22 -3.25 1.00
N ASP A 104 21.51 -3.14 2.12
CA ASP A 104 20.77 -4.28 2.68
C ASP A 104 19.52 -4.57 1.84
N MET A 105 18.84 -3.54 1.32
CA MET A 105 17.75 -3.75 0.39
C MET A 105 18.20 -4.31 -0.97
N VAL A 106 19.42 -4.03 -1.43
CA VAL A 106 20.02 -4.72 -2.60
C VAL A 106 20.17 -6.21 -2.33
N LYS A 107 20.67 -6.59 -1.13
CA LYS A 107 20.76 -8.01 -0.72
C LYS A 107 19.38 -8.67 -0.68
N VAL A 108 18.39 -7.99 -0.10
CA VAL A 108 17.00 -8.46 -0.07
C VAL A 108 16.46 -8.71 -1.47
N LYS A 109 16.59 -7.74 -2.39
CA LYS A 109 16.13 -7.89 -3.78
C LYS A 109 16.77 -9.09 -4.48
N ASN A 110 18.07 -9.26 -4.31
CA ASN A 110 18.79 -10.41 -4.86
C ASN A 110 18.32 -11.74 -4.23
N TYR A 111 18.10 -11.76 -2.92
CA TYR A 111 17.65 -12.95 -2.21
C TYR A 111 16.23 -13.37 -2.62
N LEU A 112 15.36 -12.41 -2.92
CA LEU A 112 13.97 -12.65 -3.34
C LEU A 112 13.85 -13.09 -4.81
N GLN A 113 14.91 -12.96 -5.63
CA GLN A 113 14.86 -13.41 -7.03
C GLN A 113 14.55 -14.91 -7.12
N GLY A 114 13.53 -15.24 -7.93
CA GLY A 114 13.07 -16.62 -8.11
C GLY A 114 12.27 -17.22 -6.95
N LYS A 115 12.04 -16.46 -5.87
CA LYS A 115 11.16 -16.90 -4.77
C LYS A 115 9.71 -16.51 -5.03
N MET A 116 8.79 -17.27 -4.43
CA MET A 116 7.34 -17.00 -4.50
C MET A 116 6.92 -15.83 -3.59
N THR A 117 7.79 -15.37 -2.72
CA THR A 117 7.52 -14.29 -1.75
C THR A 117 7.46 -12.95 -2.46
N ARG A 118 6.34 -12.24 -2.30
CA ARG A 118 6.18 -10.85 -2.68
C ARG A 118 6.50 -9.95 -1.50
N LEU A 119 7.22 -8.86 -1.73
CA LEU A 119 7.51 -7.82 -0.74
C LEU A 119 6.72 -6.55 -1.07
N VAL A 120 6.03 -5.97 -0.09
CA VAL A 120 5.47 -4.62 -0.12
C VAL A 120 6.25 -3.74 0.86
N GLY A 121 6.68 -2.58 0.45
CA GLY A 121 7.64 -1.75 1.18
C GLY A 121 9.09 -2.03 0.79
N PRO A 122 10.07 -1.60 1.57
CA PRO A 122 9.97 -0.99 2.92
C PRO A 122 9.42 0.44 2.91
N ASN A 123 9.35 1.05 4.11
CA ASN A 123 8.87 2.42 4.30
C ASN A 123 7.49 2.63 3.68
N CYS A 124 6.54 1.81 4.07
CA CYS A 124 5.19 1.79 3.51
C CYS A 124 4.12 1.73 4.60
N PRO A 125 2.89 2.18 4.32
CA PRO A 125 1.78 2.08 5.26
C PRO A 125 1.12 0.70 5.29
N GLY A 126 1.50 -0.21 4.39
CA GLY A 126 0.96 -1.55 4.28
C GLY A 126 -0.10 -1.73 3.20
N VAL A 127 -0.99 -2.69 3.43
CA VAL A 127 -2.08 -3.07 2.52
C VAL A 127 -3.38 -3.18 3.31
N ILE A 128 -4.49 -2.71 2.74
CA ILE A 128 -5.83 -2.86 3.32
C ILE A 128 -6.83 -3.28 2.24
N THR A 129 -7.55 -4.37 2.47
CA THR A 129 -8.76 -4.73 1.75
C THR A 129 -9.94 -4.30 2.59
N ALA A 130 -10.68 -3.32 2.09
CA ALA A 130 -11.68 -2.62 2.88
C ALA A 130 -12.79 -3.55 3.39
N GLY A 131 -13.02 -3.52 4.72
CA GLY A 131 -14.00 -4.38 5.40
C GLY A 131 -13.62 -5.85 5.51
N GLU A 132 -12.37 -6.23 5.19
CA GLU A 132 -11.93 -7.63 5.23
C GLU A 132 -10.62 -7.84 6.01
N CYS A 133 -9.55 -7.11 5.65
CA CYS A 133 -8.22 -7.34 6.22
C CYS A 133 -7.36 -6.08 6.14
N LYS A 134 -6.66 -5.78 7.21
CA LYS A 134 -5.66 -4.70 7.28
C LYS A 134 -4.32 -5.27 7.72
N VAL A 135 -3.29 -5.08 6.92
CA VAL A 135 -1.90 -5.47 7.22
C VAL A 135 -1.04 -4.21 7.10
N GLY A 136 -0.88 -3.50 8.21
CA GLY A 136 -0.18 -2.23 8.22
C GLY A 136 -0.73 -1.22 9.22
N ILE A 137 -0.35 0.05 8.98
CA ILE A 137 -0.63 1.18 9.87
C ILE A 137 -1.79 2.07 9.38
N MET A 138 -2.42 1.71 8.25
CA MET A 138 -3.51 2.49 7.66
C MET A 138 -4.69 2.63 8.64
N PRO A 139 -5.28 3.83 8.80
CA PRO A 139 -6.47 4.03 9.63
C PRO A 139 -7.69 3.40 8.95
N GLY A 140 -8.18 2.27 9.48
CA GLY A 140 -9.21 1.47 8.82
C GLY A 140 -10.53 2.20 8.54
N PHE A 141 -10.87 3.21 9.35
CA PHE A 141 -12.14 3.94 9.26
C PHE A 141 -12.28 4.82 8.01
N VAL A 142 -11.18 5.19 7.33
CA VAL A 142 -11.26 5.98 6.08
C VAL A 142 -11.45 5.10 4.83
N PHE A 143 -11.30 3.79 4.96
CA PHE A 143 -11.39 2.85 3.84
C PHE A 143 -12.77 2.17 3.81
N LEU A 144 -13.77 2.88 3.31
CA LEU A 144 -15.09 2.28 3.10
C LEU A 144 -15.06 1.26 1.98
N LYS A 145 -15.78 0.14 2.15
CA LYS A 145 -15.81 -0.95 1.17
C LYS A 145 -16.47 -0.51 -0.14
N GLY A 146 -15.82 -0.82 -1.26
CA GLY A 146 -16.28 -0.50 -2.59
C GLY A 146 -15.40 -1.17 -3.66
N ARG A 147 -15.21 -0.48 -4.80
CA ARG A 147 -14.62 -1.08 -6.00
C ARG A 147 -13.45 -0.26 -6.59
N ILE A 148 -12.90 0.71 -5.84
CA ILE A 148 -11.76 1.52 -6.30
C ILE A 148 -10.47 0.98 -5.70
N GLY A 149 -9.50 0.62 -6.53
CA GLY A 149 -8.15 0.27 -6.10
C GLY A 149 -7.29 1.51 -5.90
N ILE A 150 -6.40 1.49 -4.90
CA ILE A 150 -5.41 2.55 -4.70
C ILE A 150 -4.01 1.94 -4.69
N VAL A 151 -3.09 2.49 -5.50
CA VAL A 151 -1.65 2.27 -5.39
C VAL A 151 -0.95 3.59 -5.13
N SER A 152 -0.11 3.63 -4.09
CA SER A 152 0.49 4.88 -3.64
C SER A 152 1.88 4.68 -3.05
N LYS A 153 2.80 5.62 -3.31
CA LYS A 153 4.07 5.72 -2.59
C LYS A 153 3.92 6.38 -1.22
N SER A 154 2.91 7.24 -1.06
CA SER A 154 2.70 8.05 0.15
C SER A 154 1.61 7.46 1.04
N GLY A 155 1.91 7.26 2.31
CA GLY A 155 0.90 6.87 3.31
C GLY A 155 -0.20 7.92 3.45
N THR A 156 0.16 9.16 3.73
CA THR A 156 -0.78 10.27 3.96
C THR A 156 -1.71 10.53 2.77
N LEU A 157 -1.14 10.56 1.55
CA LEU A 157 -1.95 10.76 0.34
C LEU A 157 -2.84 9.55 0.02
N THR A 158 -2.48 8.35 0.47
CA THR A 158 -3.37 7.18 0.39
C THR A 158 -4.64 7.40 1.21
N TYR A 159 -4.50 7.94 2.42
CA TYR A 159 -5.64 8.23 3.31
C TYR A 159 -6.50 9.35 2.76
N GLU A 160 -5.88 10.42 2.27
CA GLU A 160 -6.59 11.52 1.59
C GLU A 160 -7.38 11.03 0.38
N ALA A 161 -6.76 10.22 -0.49
CA ALA A 161 -7.44 9.66 -1.64
C ALA A 161 -8.62 8.76 -1.25
N ALA A 162 -8.47 7.92 -0.23
CA ALA A 162 -9.54 7.07 0.26
C ALA A 162 -10.73 7.89 0.79
N ASP A 163 -10.45 8.96 1.55
CA ASP A 163 -11.47 9.90 2.05
C ASP A 163 -12.19 10.62 0.90
N GLN A 164 -11.44 11.12 -0.10
CA GLN A 164 -12.02 11.78 -1.28
C GLN A 164 -12.90 10.82 -2.10
N VAL A 165 -12.48 9.57 -2.27
CA VAL A 165 -13.27 8.53 -2.94
C VAL A 165 -14.55 8.23 -2.15
N ALA A 166 -14.46 8.13 -0.81
CA ALA A 166 -15.61 7.92 0.06
C ALA A 166 -16.60 9.09 0.01
N LYS A 167 -16.14 10.35 0.06
CA LYS A 167 -16.95 11.56 -0.07
C LYS A 167 -17.64 11.67 -1.43
N ALA A 168 -17.09 11.05 -2.47
CA ALA A 168 -17.70 10.96 -3.78
C ALA A 168 -18.78 9.84 -3.90
N GLY A 169 -19.13 9.19 -2.78
CA GLY A 169 -20.11 8.10 -2.75
C GLY A 169 -19.57 6.76 -3.28
N LEU A 170 -18.26 6.65 -3.40
CA LEU A 170 -17.55 5.45 -3.84
C LEU A 170 -16.86 4.79 -2.64
N GLY A 171 -16.24 3.62 -2.87
CA GLY A 171 -15.49 2.93 -1.83
C GLY A 171 -14.29 2.18 -2.39
N ILE A 172 -13.47 1.66 -1.50
CA ILE A 172 -12.19 1.04 -1.80
C ILE A 172 -12.32 -0.49 -1.84
N SER A 173 -11.76 -1.11 -2.88
CA SER A 173 -11.56 -2.57 -2.93
C SER A 173 -10.31 -2.93 -2.10
N THR A 174 -9.17 -2.47 -2.53
CA THR A 174 -7.89 -2.63 -1.84
C THR A 174 -7.05 -1.37 -2.02
N ALA A 175 -6.32 -0.97 -0.97
CA ALA A 175 -5.28 0.04 -1.08
C ALA A 175 -3.91 -0.58 -0.76
N VAL A 176 -2.93 -0.31 -1.62
CA VAL A 176 -1.55 -0.77 -1.50
C VAL A 176 -0.62 0.42 -1.40
N GLY A 177 0.00 0.59 -0.24
CA GLY A 177 1.11 1.51 -0.06
C GLY A 177 2.41 0.79 -0.40
N ILE A 178 3.06 1.18 -1.48
CA ILE A 178 4.26 0.50 -1.96
C ILE A 178 5.56 0.98 -1.33
N GLY A 179 5.54 2.14 -0.66
CA GLY A 179 6.69 2.75 -0.01
C GLY A 179 7.40 3.81 -0.84
N GLY A 180 8.16 4.67 -0.13
CA GLY A 180 8.87 5.82 -0.68
C GLY A 180 10.40 5.65 -0.77
N ASP A 181 10.93 4.47 -0.50
CA ASP A 181 12.36 4.18 -0.58
C ASP A 181 12.83 3.97 -2.04
N PRO A 182 14.12 4.20 -2.34
CA PRO A 182 14.67 4.00 -3.69
C PRO A 182 14.60 2.55 -4.16
N ILE A 183 14.72 1.60 -3.22
CA ILE A 183 14.64 0.15 -3.50
C ILE A 183 13.47 -0.42 -2.71
N ILE A 184 12.40 -0.71 -3.41
CA ILE A 184 11.19 -1.31 -2.86
C ILE A 184 10.93 -2.71 -3.43
N GLY A 185 10.06 -3.44 -2.79
CA GLY A 185 9.63 -4.78 -3.21
C GLY A 185 8.75 -4.71 -4.46
N THR A 186 7.46 -4.44 -4.25
CA THR A 186 6.45 -4.33 -5.31
C THR A 186 6.45 -2.92 -5.90
N THR A 187 6.60 -2.82 -7.21
CA THR A 187 6.58 -1.55 -7.95
C THR A 187 5.15 -1.07 -8.22
N THR A 188 5.00 0.22 -8.62
CA THR A 188 3.71 0.77 -9.06
C THR A 188 3.09 -0.06 -10.18
N LYS A 189 3.90 -0.46 -11.19
CA LYS A 189 3.47 -1.28 -12.31
C LYS A 189 2.94 -2.64 -11.84
N GLU A 190 3.70 -3.36 -11.02
CA GLU A 190 3.30 -4.68 -10.51
C GLU A 190 2.00 -4.64 -9.71
N ALA A 191 1.79 -3.58 -8.89
CA ALA A 191 0.54 -3.39 -8.17
C ALA A 191 -0.64 -3.12 -9.14
N ILE A 192 -0.42 -2.29 -10.16
CA ILE A 192 -1.43 -2.02 -11.20
C ILE A 192 -1.77 -3.27 -11.99
N GLU A 193 -0.79 -4.11 -12.33
CA GLU A 193 -1.04 -5.40 -13.01
C GLU A 193 -2.00 -6.29 -12.21
N LEU A 194 -1.82 -6.36 -10.89
CA LEU A 194 -2.73 -7.10 -10.01
C LEU A 194 -4.15 -6.53 -10.06
N PHE A 195 -4.29 -5.20 -9.93
CA PHE A 195 -5.59 -4.53 -9.97
C PHE A 195 -6.30 -4.64 -11.33
N MET A 196 -5.57 -4.57 -12.44
CA MET A 196 -6.16 -4.70 -13.78
C MET A 196 -6.76 -6.08 -14.03
N ASN A 197 -6.32 -7.09 -13.28
CA ASN A 197 -6.81 -8.47 -13.32
C ASN A 197 -7.76 -8.83 -12.17
N ASP A 198 -8.12 -7.87 -11.31
CA ASP A 198 -9.02 -8.10 -10.17
C ASP A 198 -10.47 -7.70 -10.51
N ASP A 199 -11.38 -8.66 -10.57
CA ASP A 199 -12.81 -8.42 -10.85
C ASP A 199 -13.54 -7.62 -9.75
N ALA A 200 -12.95 -7.51 -8.56
CA ALA A 200 -13.49 -6.69 -7.47
C ALA A 200 -13.13 -5.21 -7.58
N THR A 201 -12.28 -4.84 -8.55
CA THR A 201 -11.82 -3.46 -8.77
C THR A 201 -12.28 -2.95 -10.14
N ASP A 202 -13.01 -1.83 -10.17
CA ASP A 202 -13.53 -1.24 -11.40
C ASP A 202 -12.66 -0.10 -11.94
N ALA A 203 -11.98 0.63 -11.06
CA ALA A 203 -11.12 1.75 -11.43
C ALA A 203 -9.98 1.91 -10.41
N LEU A 204 -8.97 2.71 -10.76
CA LEU A 204 -7.75 2.86 -9.96
C LEU A 204 -7.43 4.31 -9.65
N VAL A 205 -6.86 4.53 -8.46
CA VAL A 205 -6.11 5.74 -8.12
C VAL A 205 -4.63 5.39 -8.07
N MET A 206 -3.81 6.11 -8.83
CA MET A 206 -2.37 5.99 -8.85
C MET A 206 -1.72 7.27 -8.30
N ILE A 207 -1.06 7.16 -7.15
CA ILE A 207 -0.38 8.27 -6.50
C ILE A 207 1.12 8.03 -6.54
N GLY A 208 1.81 8.94 -7.22
CA GLY A 208 3.26 8.99 -7.29
C GLY A 208 3.83 10.28 -6.75
N GLU A 209 5.11 10.45 -6.94
CA GLU A 209 5.88 11.61 -6.52
C GLU A 209 7.02 11.88 -7.49
N ILE A 210 7.73 13.00 -7.31
CA ILE A 210 8.97 13.30 -8.04
C ILE A 210 10.03 12.22 -7.78
N GLY A 211 10.97 12.07 -8.72
CA GLY A 211 12.08 11.13 -8.62
C GLY A 211 11.77 9.73 -9.15
N GLY A 212 12.73 9.13 -9.82
CA GLY A 212 12.64 7.82 -10.44
C GLY A 212 11.60 7.73 -11.57
N GLY A 213 11.49 6.56 -12.20
CA GLY A 213 10.66 6.33 -13.40
C GLY A 213 9.45 5.42 -13.22
N MET A 214 9.12 4.98 -11.99
CA MET A 214 8.10 3.93 -11.76
C MET A 214 6.70 4.31 -12.26
N GLU A 215 6.30 5.57 -12.14
CA GLU A 215 4.99 6.04 -12.60
C GLU A 215 4.90 6.09 -14.12
N ALA A 216 6.00 6.48 -14.79
CA ALA A 216 6.09 6.47 -16.24
C ALA A 216 6.09 5.03 -16.79
N GLU A 217 6.80 4.12 -16.14
CA GLU A 217 6.78 2.69 -16.49
C GLU A 217 5.37 2.10 -16.36
N ALA A 218 4.70 2.38 -15.25
CA ALA A 218 3.33 1.94 -15.01
C ALA A 218 2.35 2.51 -16.05
N ALA A 219 2.45 3.81 -16.39
CA ALA A 219 1.63 4.45 -17.38
C ALA A 219 1.80 3.85 -18.79
N ASN A 220 3.04 3.63 -19.19
CA ASN A 220 3.34 2.98 -20.48
C ASN A 220 2.80 1.54 -20.53
N TRP A 221 2.89 0.80 -19.41
CA TRP A 221 2.32 -0.54 -19.33
C TRP A 221 0.80 -0.52 -19.46
N ILE A 222 0.09 0.41 -18.79
CA ILE A 222 -1.36 0.59 -18.90
C ILE A 222 -1.76 0.83 -20.37
N LYS A 223 -1.08 1.75 -21.05
CA LYS A 223 -1.32 2.05 -22.46
C LYS A 223 -1.12 0.82 -23.36
N ALA A 224 -0.02 0.11 -23.15
CA ALA A 224 0.32 -1.08 -23.95
C ALA A 224 -0.69 -2.24 -23.75
N ASN A 225 -1.36 -2.30 -22.60
CA ASN A 225 -2.34 -3.33 -22.24
C ASN A 225 -3.82 -2.88 -22.42
N GLY A 226 -4.07 -1.78 -23.12
CA GLY A 226 -5.39 -1.38 -23.60
C GLY A 226 -6.27 -0.67 -22.58
N ASN A 227 -5.71 -0.07 -21.52
CA ASN A 227 -6.45 0.76 -20.53
C ASN A 227 -7.75 0.10 -20.03
N LYS A 228 -7.68 -1.14 -19.59
CA LYS A 228 -8.84 -1.96 -19.23
C LYS A 228 -9.76 -1.36 -18.17
N LYS A 229 -9.22 -0.52 -17.29
CA LYS A 229 -9.95 0.16 -16.21
C LYS A 229 -9.53 1.63 -16.15
N PRO A 230 -10.45 2.57 -15.87
CA PRO A 230 -10.10 3.98 -15.70
C PRO A 230 -9.06 4.17 -14.57
N VAL A 231 -8.12 5.07 -14.78
CA VAL A 231 -7.10 5.42 -13.79
C VAL A 231 -7.09 6.92 -13.57
N VAL A 232 -7.27 7.34 -12.30
CA VAL A 232 -7.03 8.73 -11.87
C VAL A 232 -5.63 8.79 -11.27
N GLY A 233 -4.82 9.74 -11.73
CA GLY A 233 -3.43 9.88 -11.30
C GLY A 233 -3.16 11.21 -10.61
N PHE A 234 -2.29 11.17 -9.61
CA PHE A 234 -1.75 12.35 -8.93
C PHE A 234 -0.25 12.19 -8.70
N ILE A 235 0.51 13.26 -8.91
CA ILE A 235 1.97 13.31 -8.64
C ILE A 235 2.26 14.41 -7.62
N ALA A 236 2.82 14.01 -6.48
CA ALA A 236 3.28 14.93 -5.45
C ALA A 236 4.60 15.61 -5.82
N GLY A 237 4.86 16.78 -5.23
CA GLY A 237 6.12 17.50 -5.40
C GLY A 237 6.14 18.45 -6.62
N GLN A 238 4.99 18.94 -7.10
CA GLN A 238 4.90 19.84 -8.26
C GLN A 238 5.69 21.15 -8.06
N THR A 239 5.86 21.60 -6.82
CA THR A 239 6.61 22.82 -6.45
C THR A 239 8.00 22.51 -5.89
N ALA A 240 8.45 21.27 -5.95
CA ALA A 240 9.73 20.87 -5.39
C ALA A 240 10.90 21.49 -6.16
N PRO A 241 11.86 22.12 -5.46
CA PRO A 241 13.06 22.64 -6.11
C PRO A 241 13.96 21.49 -6.60
N PRO A 242 14.61 21.64 -7.76
CA PRO A 242 15.53 20.63 -8.30
C PRO A 242 16.67 20.28 -7.31
N GLY A 243 17.05 19.00 -7.29
CA GLY A 243 18.17 18.51 -6.48
C GLY A 243 17.94 18.43 -4.97
N ARG A 244 16.72 18.78 -4.48
CA ARG A 244 16.37 18.60 -3.07
C ARG A 244 15.52 17.35 -2.86
N ARG A 245 15.85 16.63 -1.79
CA ARG A 245 15.03 15.53 -1.28
C ARG A 245 13.76 16.10 -0.60
N MET A 246 12.61 15.57 -0.99
CA MET A 246 11.29 16.01 -0.51
C MET A 246 10.59 14.90 0.27
N GLY A 247 10.95 14.75 1.54
CA GLY A 247 10.40 13.70 2.41
C GLY A 247 11.04 12.34 2.16
N HIS A 248 10.47 11.54 1.27
CA HIS A 248 10.94 10.19 0.95
C HIS A 248 12.36 10.17 0.38
N ALA A 249 13.10 9.09 0.69
CA ALA A 249 14.48 8.94 0.20
C ALA A 249 14.57 8.87 -1.34
N GLY A 250 13.52 8.37 -2.01
CA GLY A 250 13.41 8.32 -3.47
C GLY A 250 12.87 9.60 -4.12
N ALA A 251 12.36 10.56 -3.35
CA ALA A 251 11.73 11.78 -3.86
C ALA A 251 12.75 12.90 -4.12
N ILE A 252 13.61 12.70 -5.12
CA ILE A 252 14.61 13.66 -5.58
C ILE A 252 14.52 13.79 -7.10
N VAL A 253 14.45 15.01 -7.62
CA VAL A 253 14.54 15.27 -9.07
C VAL A 253 16.02 15.17 -9.48
N GLY A 254 16.38 14.09 -10.14
CA GLY A 254 17.73 13.84 -10.67
C GLY A 254 17.88 14.25 -12.13
N GLY A 255 16.78 14.37 -12.88
CA GLY A 255 16.79 14.68 -14.30
C GLY A 255 15.49 15.34 -14.77
N ALA A 256 15.40 15.62 -16.08
CA ALA A 256 14.22 16.26 -16.66
C ALA A 256 12.97 15.37 -16.63
N ASP A 257 13.16 14.06 -16.74
CA ASP A 257 12.08 13.09 -16.91
C ASP A 257 11.42 12.66 -15.58
N ASP A 258 12.05 12.92 -14.44
CA ASP A 258 11.55 12.53 -13.12
C ASP A 258 10.93 13.70 -12.31
N THR A 259 10.70 14.84 -13.00
CA THR A 259 9.91 15.93 -12.46
C THR A 259 8.42 15.57 -12.42
N ALA A 260 7.65 16.22 -11.54
CA ALA A 260 6.20 16.03 -11.50
C ALA A 260 5.54 16.36 -12.85
N ALA A 261 5.95 17.45 -13.49
CA ALA A 261 5.42 17.89 -14.78
C ALA A 261 5.65 16.86 -15.90
N ALA A 262 6.87 16.30 -16.00
CA ALA A 262 7.20 15.28 -16.99
C ALA A 262 6.38 14.00 -16.76
N LYS A 263 6.29 13.51 -15.53
CA LYS A 263 5.49 12.32 -15.17
C LYS A 263 4.02 12.53 -15.48
N MET A 264 3.42 13.68 -15.10
CA MET A 264 2.02 13.99 -15.38
C MET A 264 1.75 14.07 -16.89
N LYS A 265 2.70 14.58 -17.69
CA LYS A 265 2.60 14.59 -19.15
C LYS A 265 2.53 13.17 -19.71
N ILE A 266 3.49 12.30 -19.34
CA ILE A 266 3.53 10.89 -19.77
C ILE A 266 2.24 10.17 -19.36
N MET A 267 1.76 10.37 -18.14
CA MET A 267 0.53 9.75 -17.66
C MET A 267 -0.67 10.14 -18.53
N ARG A 268 -0.83 11.43 -18.88
CA ARG A 268 -1.90 11.90 -19.77
C ARG A 268 -1.79 11.30 -21.18
N GLU A 269 -0.59 11.24 -21.74
CA GLU A 269 -0.32 10.62 -23.05
C GLU A 269 -0.60 9.11 -23.07
N CYS A 270 -0.60 8.50 -21.90
CA CYS A 270 -0.96 7.10 -21.69
C CYS A 270 -2.44 6.87 -21.34
N GLY A 271 -3.28 7.93 -21.35
CA GLY A 271 -4.72 7.82 -21.08
C GLY A 271 -5.11 7.81 -19.61
N ILE A 272 -4.20 8.21 -18.72
CA ILE A 272 -4.48 8.37 -17.28
C ILE A 272 -5.04 9.77 -17.04
N HIS A 273 -6.11 9.86 -16.26
CA HIS A 273 -6.78 11.12 -15.91
C HIS A 273 -6.08 11.80 -14.74
N VAL A 274 -5.14 12.69 -15.06
CA VAL A 274 -4.28 13.35 -14.06
C VAL A 274 -4.96 14.58 -13.47
N VAL A 275 -5.09 14.60 -12.13
CA VAL A 275 -5.55 15.76 -11.36
C VAL A 275 -4.38 16.56 -10.80
N SER A 276 -4.60 17.87 -10.58
CA SER A 276 -3.57 18.78 -10.02
C SER A 276 -3.60 18.85 -8.51
N SER A 277 -4.73 18.48 -7.88
CA SER A 277 -4.92 18.45 -6.45
C SER A 277 -5.39 17.07 -5.98
N PRO A 278 -4.91 16.53 -4.86
CA PRO A 278 -5.43 15.29 -4.32
C PRO A 278 -6.92 15.40 -3.94
N ALA A 279 -7.40 16.61 -3.63
CA ALA A 279 -8.81 16.88 -3.33
C ALA A 279 -9.76 16.63 -4.51
N ASP A 280 -9.24 16.59 -5.75
CA ASP A 280 -10.03 16.35 -6.95
C ASP A 280 -10.15 14.86 -7.32
N ILE A 281 -9.44 13.97 -6.63
CA ILE A 281 -9.37 12.53 -6.95
C ILE A 281 -10.76 11.91 -6.95
N GLY A 282 -11.52 12.08 -5.86
CA GLY A 282 -12.85 11.48 -5.72
C GLY A 282 -13.84 11.99 -6.75
N LYS A 283 -13.88 13.31 -6.96
CA LYS A 283 -14.73 13.95 -7.97
C LYS A 283 -14.41 13.40 -9.37
N LYS A 284 -13.13 13.36 -9.74
CA LYS A 284 -12.71 12.86 -11.04
C LYS A 284 -13.05 11.39 -11.23
N MET A 285 -12.91 10.59 -10.19
CA MET A 285 -13.28 9.17 -10.22
C MET A 285 -14.79 8.99 -10.43
N ALA A 286 -15.63 9.76 -9.75
CA ALA A 286 -17.08 9.72 -9.91
C ALA A 286 -17.51 10.13 -11.32
N GLU A 287 -16.88 11.16 -11.90
CA GLU A 287 -17.13 11.59 -13.31
C GLU A 287 -16.84 10.47 -14.31
N LEU A 288 -15.78 9.70 -14.10
CA LEU A 288 -15.37 8.61 -15.00
C LEU A 288 -16.28 7.40 -14.92
N LEU A 289 -16.79 7.08 -13.73
CA LEU A 289 -17.65 5.93 -13.51
C LEU A 289 -19.12 6.22 -13.78
N ASN A 290 -19.56 7.49 -13.66
CA ASN A 290 -20.91 7.95 -13.94
C ASN A 290 -20.88 9.10 -14.98
N PRO A 291 -20.64 8.80 -16.26
CA PRO A 291 -20.52 9.82 -17.30
C PRO A 291 -21.80 10.65 -17.53
N ASN A 292 -22.94 10.20 -17.00
CA ASN A 292 -24.22 10.92 -17.01
C ASN A 292 -24.74 11.10 -15.58
N PRO A 293 -24.17 12.00 -14.75
CA PRO A 293 -24.79 12.30 -13.47
C PRO A 293 -26.18 12.91 -13.73
N PRO A 294 -27.23 12.56 -12.95
CA PRO A 294 -28.52 13.19 -13.07
C PRO A 294 -28.34 14.71 -12.91
N THR A 295 -28.71 15.47 -13.94
CA THR A 295 -28.73 16.93 -13.90
C THR A 295 -29.81 17.37 -12.93
N GLY A 296 -29.39 17.76 -11.73
CA GLY A 296 -30.27 18.34 -10.70
C GLY A 296 -30.60 17.38 -9.54
N GLY A 297 -29.85 17.51 -8.46
CA GLY A 297 -30.16 16.91 -7.17
C GLY A 297 -29.29 17.56 -6.09
N ALA A 298 -29.92 18.34 -5.23
CA ALA A 298 -29.31 19.06 -4.14
C ALA A 298 -28.36 18.17 -3.34
N LEU A 299 -27.22 18.73 -2.97
CA LEU A 299 -26.39 18.24 -1.89
C LEU A 299 -27.28 17.88 -0.69
N VAL A 300 -27.31 16.60 -0.32
CA VAL A 300 -27.88 16.17 0.95
C VAL A 300 -26.93 16.71 2.01
N SER A 301 -27.25 17.92 2.48
CA SER A 301 -26.69 18.50 3.68
C SER A 301 -27.35 17.82 4.88
N ASP A 302 -26.54 17.53 5.88
CA ASP A 302 -26.90 17.38 7.28
C ASP A 302 -27.83 16.20 7.68
N ASN A 303 -27.22 15.03 7.96
CA ASN A 303 -27.69 14.18 9.05
C ASN A 303 -26.60 13.17 9.47
N LEU A 304 -25.53 13.65 10.06
CA LEU A 304 -24.58 12.83 10.84
C LEU A 304 -23.98 13.65 12.00
N VAL A 305 -24.86 14.34 12.74
CA VAL A 305 -24.52 14.82 14.10
C VAL A 305 -25.71 14.42 14.98
N ASN A 306 -25.65 13.23 15.54
CA ASN A 306 -26.26 12.86 16.82
C ASN A 306 -26.25 11.34 16.97
N THR A 307 -25.16 10.81 17.50
CA THR A 307 -25.14 9.74 18.52
C THR A 307 -23.68 9.58 18.96
N LEU A 308 -23.39 10.27 20.05
CA LEU A 308 -22.34 9.90 21.00
C LEU A 308 -22.90 8.86 21.95
#